data_6c0b0cf5f6d0cec94a0ba15d5ba2b873
#
_entry.id   6c0b0cf5f6d0cec94a0ba15d5ba2b873
#
_cell.length_a   1.000
_cell.length_b   1.000
_cell.length_c   1.000
_cell.angle_alpha   90.00
_cell.angle_beta   90.00
_cell.angle_gamma   90.00
#
_symmetry.space_group_name_H-M   'P 1'
#
loop_
_entity.id
_entity.type
_entity.pdbx_description
1 polymer ?
#
loop_
_entity_poly.entity_id
_entity_poly.type
_entity_poly.pdbx_seq_one_letter_code
_entity_poly.pdbx_strand_id
1 'polypeptide(L)'
;MIVLDDVVFFFSLTPRLYFDLFCRYRSFILFLTFLFYTAYHLSRKPISIVKSQLHRNCSTVIRPTDLNITNNATWCDWVPFDQDNYQTLFGVLDNSFLVAYAIGMFISGIFGERLPLRYYLSVGMLSSGLFTCLFGLGFYWNIHSLGYYAVIQVMNGLMQTTGWPAVVACVGNWFGKGKRGFIMGVWNSHTSVGNILGSLIAGAFVSTAWGMSFIVPGLIIACTGVLCFFFLVEKPEDVNCTPPQHHGDQESTETEPLLQNSSHADRNVNGAAITTVESVEAIEEHTEAISFCGALSIPGVVEFSLCLLFAKLVSYTFLYWLPLYISNVGGIMAGLVSDYTGGRATTCCVMLLVAAPMLFLYNSIGQTSLGMLLLCGGLVNGPYALITTAVSADLGTHESLRGNSRALSTVTAIIDGTGSIGAALGPLLAGLISPTGWNNVFYMLISADVLACLVRMTLYIH
;
A
#
# COMPACT_ATOMS: atom_id res chain seq x y z
N MET A 1 30.81 -1.45 -2.97
CA MET A 1 31.01 -2.91 -2.88
C MET A 1 32.27 -3.31 -2.09
N ILE A 2 32.94 -2.40 -1.38
CA ILE A 2 34.19 -2.71 -0.63
C ILE A 2 34.04 -2.46 0.89
N VAL A 3 32.92 -1.94 1.37
CA VAL A 3 32.73 -1.62 2.81
C VAL A 3 31.83 -2.64 3.54
N LEU A 4 31.21 -3.60 2.83
CA LEU A 4 30.35 -4.61 3.44
C LEU A 4 31.05 -5.96 3.69
N ASP A 5 32.18 -6.24 3.01
CA ASP A 5 32.88 -7.50 3.14
C ASP A 5 33.70 -7.60 4.43
N ASP A 6 34.16 -6.48 5.00
CA ASP A 6 34.93 -6.47 6.25
C ASP A 6 34.09 -6.66 7.52
N VAL A 7 32.75 -6.51 7.44
CA VAL A 7 31.83 -6.79 8.56
C VAL A 7 31.43 -8.26 8.63
N VAL A 8 31.59 -9.00 7.53
CA VAL A 8 31.22 -10.43 7.43
C VAL A 8 32.23 -11.37 8.03
N PHE A 9 33.48 -10.92 8.24
CA PHE A 9 34.60 -11.81 8.66
C PHE A 9 34.71 -12.07 10.17
N PHE A 10 33.82 -11.55 11.01
CA PHE A 10 34.00 -11.64 12.47
C PHE A 10 33.10 -12.61 13.23
N PHE A 11 32.29 -13.48 12.60
CA PHE A 11 31.39 -14.32 13.40
C PHE A 11 31.17 -15.73 12.89
N SER A 12 32.02 -16.64 13.39
CA SER A 12 31.59 -18.01 13.69
C SER A 12 30.68 -17.97 14.92
N LEU A 13 29.38 -17.74 14.73
CA LEU A 13 28.46 -17.35 15.78
C LEU A 13 27.49 -18.45 16.17
N THR A 14 27.30 -18.59 17.50
CA THR A 14 26.37 -19.49 18.14
C THR A 14 24.91 -19.28 17.68
N PRO A 15 24.02 -20.30 17.73
CA PRO A 15 22.64 -20.21 17.25
C PRO A 15 21.84 -19.03 17.83
N ARG A 16 22.17 -18.57 19.04
CA ARG A 16 21.54 -17.41 19.68
C ARG A 16 21.87 -16.08 18.95
N LEU A 17 23.08 -15.92 18.49
CA LEU A 17 23.50 -14.69 17.82
C LEU A 17 22.92 -14.59 16.40
N TYR A 18 22.73 -15.72 15.74
CA TYR A 18 22.06 -15.83 14.43
C TYR A 18 20.57 -15.42 14.54
N PHE A 19 19.90 -15.87 15.60
CA PHE A 19 18.52 -15.47 15.89
C PHE A 19 18.39 -13.99 16.21
N ASP A 20 19.32 -13.41 16.97
CA ASP A 20 19.35 -11.98 17.29
C ASP A 20 19.61 -11.13 16.05
N LEU A 21 20.47 -11.56 15.14
CA LEU A 21 20.76 -10.87 13.89
C LEU A 21 19.53 -10.86 12.96
N PHE A 22 18.86 -12.01 12.82
CA PHE A 22 17.63 -12.13 12.04
C PHE A 22 16.52 -11.24 12.59
N CYS A 23 16.29 -11.21 13.89
CA CYS A 23 15.31 -10.33 14.53
C CYS A 23 15.62 -8.84 14.30
N ARG A 24 16.90 -8.46 14.32
CA ARG A 24 17.33 -7.08 14.05
C ARG A 24 17.07 -6.67 12.61
N TYR A 25 17.41 -7.51 11.64
CA TYR A 25 17.13 -7.24 10.22
C TYR A 25 15.64 -7.17 9.94
N ARG A 26 14.82 -8.08 10.47
CA ARG A 26 13.35 -8.02 10.34
C ARG A 26 12.77 -6.70 10.83
N SER A 27 13.18 -6.26 12.02
CA SER A 27 12.72 -4.99 12.59
C SER A 27 13.20 -3.80 11.76
N PHE A 28 14.43 -3.85 11.26
CA PHE A 28 14.99 -2.80 10.41
C PHE A 28 14.22 -2.69 9.08
N ILE A 29 13.96 -3.80 8.39
CA ILE A 29 13.21 -3.80 7.12
C ILE A 29 11.76 -3.35 7.34
N LEU A 30 11.12 -3.76 8.45
CA LEU A 30 9.78 -3.29 8.79
C LEU A 30 9.75 -1.77 8.99
N PHE A 31 10.72 -1.22 9.73
CA PHE A 31 10.84 0.21 9.95
C PHE A 31 11.17 0.96 8.64
N LEU A 32 12.09 0.43 7.83
CA LEU A 32 12.51 1.05 6.59
C LEU A 32 11.36 1.12 5.57
N THR A 33 10.63 0.01 5.39
CA THR A 33 9.45 -0.04 4.52
C THR A 33 8.31 0.83 5.04
N PHE A 34 8.13 0.93 6.35
CA PHE A 34 7.21 1.88 6.99
C PHE A 34 7.57 3.33 6.63
N LEU A 35 8.85 3.70 6.70
CA LEU A 35 9.34 5.03 6.34
C LEU A 35 9.10 5.33 4.86
N PHE A 36 9.39 4.38 3.96
CA PHE A 36 9.17 4.55 2.53
C PHE A 36 7.70 4.82 2.22
N TYR A 37 6.80 4.04 2.80
CA TYR A 37 5.39 4.20 2.51
C TYR A 37 4.77 5.41 3.21
N THR A 38 5.30 5.81 4.36
CA THR A 38 5.03 7.12 4.97
C THR A 38 5.36 8.27 4.01
N ALA A 39 6.51 8.21 3.33
CA ALA A 39 6.93 9.24 2.37
C ALA A 39 6.01 9.30 1.14
N TYR A 40 5.52 8.15 0.64
CA TYR A 40 4.51 8.13 -0.42
C TYR A 40 3.23 8.85 -0.01
N HIS A 41 2.67 8.54 1.17
CA HIS A 41 1.45 9.20 1.65
C HIS A 41 1.67 10.68 1.96
N LEU A 42 2.82 11.05 2.50
CA LEU A 42 3.22 12.42 2.75
C LEU A 42 3.23 13.24 1.45
N SER A 43 3.72 12.67 0.35
CA SER A 43 3.80 13.37 -0.95
C SER A 43 2.46 13.52 -1.67
N ARG A 44 1.45 12.70 -1.33
CA ARG A 44 0.08 12.77 -1.92
C ARG A 44 -0.79 13.86 -1.29
N LYS A 45 -0.53 14.23 -0.04
CA LYS A 45 -1.43 15.09 0.75
C LYS A 45 -1.42 16.58 0.38
N PRO A 46 -0.33 17.18 -0.11
CA PRO A 46 -0.24 18.62 -0.38
C PRO A 46 -1.37 19.17 -1.24
N ILE A 47 -1.81 18.45 -2.28
CA ILE A 47 -2.88 18.93 -3.17
C ILE A 47 -4.15 19.30 -2.42
N SER A 48 -4.55 18.51 -1.42
CA SER A 48 -5.78 18.77 -0.65
C SER A 48 -5.69 20.03 0.23
N ILE A 49 -4.47 20.42 0.62
CA ILE A 49 -4.23 21.61 1.42
C ILE A 49 -4.12 22.86 0.53
N VAL A 50 -3.41 22.73 -0.60
CA VAL A 50 -3.11 23.84 -1.49
C VAL A 50 -4.35 24.33 -2.27
N LYS A 51 -5.38 23.49 -2.46
CA LYS A 51 -6.65 23.91 -3.07
C LYS A 51 -7.23 25.19 -2.46
N SER A 52 -7.08 25.36 -1.15
CA SER A 52 -7.52 26.58 -0.43
C SER A 52 -6.75 27.86 -0.83
N GLN A 53 -5.60 27.70 -1.48
CA GLN A 53 -4.79 28.83 -1.97
C GLN A 53 -4.93 29.02 -3.49
N LEU A 54 -5.32 27.98 -4.21
CA LEU A 54 -5.59 28.08 -5.65
C LEU A 54 -6.93 28.78 -5.90
N HIS A 55 -7.89 28.63 -5.00
CA HIS A 55 -9.16 29.37 -4.98
C HIS A 55 -9.41 29.89 -3.55
N ARG A 56 -9.38 31.21 -3.37
CA ARG A 56 -9.44 31.89 -2.07
C ARG A 56 -10.74 32.70 -1.93
N ASN A 57 -11.12 32.99 -0.70
CA ASN A 57 -12.07 34.06 -0.43
C ASN A 57 -11.33 35.41 -0.48
N CYS A 58 -11.40 36.09 -1.62
CA CYS A 58 -10.69 37.35 -1.84
C CYS A 58 -11.16 38.51 -0.90
N SER A 59 -12.31 38.37 -0.25
CA SER A 59 -12.78 39.36 0.73
C SER A 59 -11.93 39.40 2.02
N THR A 60 -11.18 38.33 2.30
CA THR A 60 -10.33 38.18 3.48
C THR A 60 -8.87 38.59 3.23
N VAL A 61 -8.50 38.89 1.98
CA VAL A 61 -7.13 39.22 1.57
C VAL A 61 -6.99 40.75 1.39
N ILE A 62 -5.87 41.31 1.88
CA ILE A 62 -5.57 42.72 1.70
C ILE A 62 -5.25 42.97 0.22
N ARG A 63 -6.04 43.82 -0.42
CA ARG A 63 -5.93 44.13 -1.85
C ARG A 63 -4.71 45.01 -2.12
N PRO A 64 -3.82 44.67 -3.05
CA PRO A 64 -2.78 45.56 -3.53
C PRO A 64 -3.37 46.73 -4.29
N THR A 65 -2.80 47.94 -4.09
CA THR A 65 -3.30 49.20 -4.66
C THR A 65 -3.05 49.38 -6.17
N ASP A 66 -2.15 48.58 -6.75
CA ASP A 66 -1.58 48.81 -8.09
C ASP A 66 -2.13 47.88 -9.20
N LEU A 67 -3.13 47.06 -8.92
CA LEU A 67 -3.65 46.09 -9.89
C LEU A 67 -4.90 46.61 -10.61
N ASN A 68 -4.81 46.74 -11.95
CA ASN A 68 -5.99 46.91 -12.82
C ASN A 68 -6.80 45.61 -12.83
N ILE A 69 -7.81 45.52 -11.96
CA ILE A 69 -8.56 44.30 -11.73
C ILE A 69 -9.84 44.35 -12.52
N THR A 70 -9.99 43.40 -13.43
CA THR A 70 -11.20 43.22 -14.24
C THR A 70 -12.31 42.47 -13.50
N ASN A 71 -11.98 41.67 -12.48
CA ASN A 71 -12.94 40.90 -11.70
C ASN A 71 -12.68 41.06 -10.19
N ASN A 72 -13.64 41.68 -9.49
CA ASN A 72 -13.52 41.97 -8.04
C ASN A 72 -13.63 40.71 -7.13
N ALA A 73 -14.18 39.61 -7.63
CA ALA A 73 -14.46 38.43 -6.82
C ALA A 73 -13.29 37.43 -6.80
N THR A 74 -12.54 37.34 -7.90
CA THR A 74 -11.52 36.26 -8.12
C THR A 74 -10.10 36.79 -8.31
N TRP A 75 -9.82 38.06 -8.03
CA TRP A 75 -8.54 38.73 -8.26
C TRP A 75 -7.36 38.08 -7.53
N CYS A 76 -7.60 37.34 -6.45
CA CYS A 76 -6.60 36.70 -5.62
C CYS A 76 -6.40 35.21 -5.94
N ASP A 77 -7.17 34.67 -6.90
CA ASP A 77 -7.14 33.26 -7.26
C ASP A 77 -6.01 32.94 -8.23
N TRP A 78 -5.56 31.69 -8.20
CA TRP A 78 -4.60 31.20 -9.15
C TRP A 78 -5.30 30.70 -10.43
N VAL A 79 -5.06 31.35 -11.56
CA VAL A 79 -5.59 30.92 -12.85
C VAL A 79 -5.09 29.48 -13.16
N PRO A 80 -5.96 28.55 -13.62
CA PRO A 80 -7.35 28.72 -14.10
C PRO A 80 -8.45 28.45 -13.03
N PHE A 81 -8.14 28.47 -11.75
CA PHE A 81 -9.09 28.20 -10.66
C PHE A 81 -9.87 29.42 -10.21
N ASP A 82 -9.80 30.51 -10.97
CA ASP A 82 -10.50 31.77 -10.80
C ASP A 82 -11.92 31.78 -11.39
N GLN A 83 -12.39 30.65 -11.95
CA GLN A 83 -13.66 30.49 -12.61
C GLN A 83 -14.69 29.77 -11.72
N ASP A 84 -15.98 29.93 -12.01
CA ASP A 84 -17.08 29.27 -11.28
C ASP A 84 -16.98 27.73 -11.29
N ASN A 85 -16.27 27.16 -12.27
CA ASN A 85 -16.07 25.72 -12.42
C ASN A 85 -14.83 25.16 -11.67
N TYR A 86 -14.21 25.93 -10.78
CA TYR A 86 -12.98 25.54 -10.08
C TYR A 86 -13.08 24.18 -9.37
N GLN A 87 -14.25 23.82 -8.84
CA GLN A 87 -14.48 22.51 -8.21
C GLN A 87 -14.32 21.37 -9.20
N THR A 88 -14.81 21.55 -10.44
CA THR A 88 -14.62 20.57 -11.52
C THR A 88 -13.14 20.45 -11.88
N LEU A 89 -12.41 21.56 -11.96
CA LEU A 89 -10.98 21.58 -12.25
C LEU A 89 -10.16 20.88 -11.15
N PHE A 90 -10.51 21.07 -9.88
CA PHE A 90 -9.93 20.33 -8.76
C PHE A 90 -10.22 18.83 -8.86
N GLY A 91 -11.45 18.49 -9.25
CA GLY A 91 -11.82 17.09 -9.52
C GLY A 91 -11.00 16.48 -10.65
N VAL A 92 -10.70 17.22 -11.71
CA VAL A 92 -9.83 16.78 -12.81
C VAL A 92 -8.41 16.47 -12.29
N LEU A 93 -7.83 17.31 -11.42
CA LEU A 93 -6.50 17.08 -10.87
C LEU A 93 -6.45 15.83 -9.98
N ASP A 94 -7.43 15.66 -9.09
CA ASP A 94 -7.51 14.48 -8.23
C ASP A 94 -7.70 13.20 -9.04
N ASN A 95 -8.64 13.22 -10.00
CA ASN A 95 -8.91 12.08 -10.86
C ASN A 95 -7.76 11.74 -11.80
N SER A 96 -7.00 12.73 -12.28
CA SER A 96 -5.80 12.51 -13.09
C SER A 96 -4.79 11.62 -12.36
N PHE A 97 -4.58 11.86 -11.06
CA PHE A 97 -3.71 11.02 -10.23
C PHE A 97 -4.35 9.64 -9.96
N LEU A 98 -5.61 9.61 -9.47
CA LEU A 98 -6.26 8.38 -9.02
C LEU A 98 -6.48 7.38 -10.15
N VAL A 99 -6.92 7.84 -11.33
CA VAL A 99 -7.13 6.99 -12.50
C VAL A 99 -5.80 6.45 -13.03
N ALA A 100 -4.78 7.30 -13.14
CA ALA A 100 -3.45 6.88 -13.55
C ALA A 100 -2.86 5.86 -12.56
N TYR A 101 -3.02 6.07 -11.26
CA TYR A 101 -2.63 5.14 -10.21
C TYR A 101 -3.37 3.80 -10.32
N ALA A 102 -4.69 3.82 -10.51
CA ALA A 102 -5.49 2.59 -10.62
C ALA A 102 -5.08 1.75 -11.85
N ILE A 103 -4.90 2.38 -13.02
CA ILE A 103 -4.47 1.68 -14.24
C ILE A 103 -3.03 1.20 -14.10
N GLY A 104 -2.12 2.06 -13.65
CA GLY A 104 -0.72 1.76 -13.50
C GLY A 104 -0.44 0.64 -12.49
N MET A 105 -1.32 0.44 -11.49
CA MET A 105 -1.19 -0.59 -10.48
C MET A 105 -1.15 -2.00 -11.09
N PHE A 106 -2.02 -2.30 -12.06
CA PHE A 106 -2.04 -3.61 -12.73
C PHE A 106 -0.74 -3.89 -13.49
N ILE A 107 -0.17 -2.87 -14.11
CA ILE A 107 1.11 -2.97 -14.83
C ILE A 107 2.27 -3.09 -13.84
N SER A 108 2.21 -2.34 -12.75
CA SER A 108 3.22 -2.30 -11.70
C SER A 108 3.46 -3.65 -11.04
N GLY A 109 2.40 -4.44 -10.79
CA GLY A 109 2.53 -5.78 -10.22
C GLY A 109 3.35 -6.73 -11.10
N ILE A 110 3.15 -6.66 -12.41
CA ILE A 110 3.87 -7.47 -13.37
C ILE A 110 5.37 -7.12 -13.38
N PHE A 111 5.70 -5.83 -13.31
CA PHE A 111 7.10 -5.38 -13.25
C PHE A 111 7.72 -5.67 -11.89
N GLY A 112 6.98 -5.48 -10.79
CA GLY A 112 7.45 -5.75 -9.44
C GLY A 112 7.81 -7.21 -9.18
N GLU A 113 7.23 -8.16 -9.97
CA GLU A 113 7.58 -9.58 -9.88
C GLU A 113 8.86 -9.93 -10.66
N ARG A 114 9.17 -9.17 -11.70
CA ARG A 114 10.28 -9.45 -12.63
C ARG A 114 11.54 -8.67 -12.34
N LEU A 115 11.41 -7.50 -11.73
CA LEU A 115 12.54 -6.60 -11.47
C LEU A 115 13.00 -6.74 -10.00
N PRO A 116 14.29 -6.51 -9.72
CA PRO A 116 14.76 -6.41 -8.33
C PRO A 116 14.03 -5.27 -7.61
N LEU A 117 13.38 -5.58 -6.49
CA LEU A 117 12.49 -4.66 -5.76
C LEU A 117 13.22 -3.39 -5.31
N ARG A 118 14.50 -3.50 -4.93
CA ARG A 118 15.34 -2.37 -4.53
C ARG A 118 15.40 -1.30 -5.61
N TYR A 119 15.75 -1.69 -6.84
CA TYR A 119 15.86 -0.73 -7.96
C TYR A 119 14.50 -0.22 -8.38
N TYR A 120 13.52 -1.12 -8.47
CA TYR A 120 12.16 -0.79 -8.88
C TYR A 120 11.51 0.25 -7.96
N LEU A 121 11.61 0.03 -6.65
CA LEU A 121 11.07 0.94 -5.63
C LEU A 121 11.85 2.27 -5.60
N SER A 122 13.19 2.22 -5.68
CA SER A 122 14.03 3.43 -5.66
C SER A 122 13.74 4.34 -6.85
N VAL A 123 13.64 3.79 -8.07
CA VAL A 123 13.32 4.56 -9.28
C VAL A 123 11.92 5.15 -9.16
N GLY A 124 10.93 4.39 -8.67
CA GLY A 124 9.58 4.88 -8.44
C GLY A 124 9.52 6.05 -7.46
N MET A 125 10.25 5.94 -6.33
CA MET A 125 10.30 7.01 -5.31
C MET A 125 11.01 8.27 -5.83
N LEU A 126 12.14 8.13 -6.52
CA LEU A 126 12.88 9.25 -7.12
C LEU A 126 12.03 9.95 -8.17
N SER A 127 11.38 9.20 -9.05
CA SER A 127 10.50 9.75 -10.10
C SER A 127 9.27 10.43 -9.49
N SER A 128 8.65 9.83 -8.48
CA SER A 128 7.54 10.45 -7.75
C SER A 128 7.96 11.75 -7.07
N GLY A 129 9.14 11.77 -6.44
CA GLY A 129 9.73 12.99 -5.87
C GLY A 129 9.93 14.09 -6.91
N LEU A 130 10.47 13.72 -8.09
CA LEU A 130 10.65 14.64 -9.21
C LEU A 130 9.30 15.26 -9.66
N PHE A 131 8.27 14.44 -9.92
CA PHE A 131 6.98 14.95 -10.36
C PHE A 131 6.26 15.77 -9.27
N THR A 132 6.41 15.40 -8.01
CA THR A 132 5.90 16.20 -6.90
C THR A 132 6.61 17.57 -6.81
N CYS A 133 7.92 17.63 -7.00
CA CYS A 133 8.67 18.88 -7.07
C CYS A 133 8.27 19.71 -8.30
N LEU A 134 8.11 19.08 -9.48
CA LEU A 134 7.66 19.77 -10.69
C LEU A 134 6.29 20.43 -10.51
N PHE A 135 5.37 19.79 -9.80
CA PHE A 135 4.07 20.40 -9.48
C PHE A 135 4.27 21.71 -8.69
N GLY A 136 5.14 21.69 -7.67
CA GLY A 136 5.46 22.86 -6.86
C GLY A 136 6.23 23.94 -7.62
N LEU A 137 7.11 23.56 -8.56
CA LEU A 137 7.85 24.50 -9.41
C LEU A 137 6.92 25.28 -10.35
N GLY A 138 5.74 24.77 -10.69
CA GLY A 138 4.72 25.50 -11.42
C GLY A 138 4.35 26.85 -10.78
N PHE A 139 4.46 26.95 -9.43
CA PHE A 139 4.30 28.23 -8.72
C PHE A 139 5.42 29.22 -9.08
N TYR A 140 6.67 28.80 -9.04
CA TYR A 140 7.82 29.68 -9.29
C TYR A 140 7.96 30.03 -10.78
N TRP A 141 7.55 29.12 -11.67
CA TRP A 141 7.54 29.35 -13.12
C TRP A 141 6.28 30.07 -13.59
N ASN A 142 5.37 30.43 -12.67
CA ASN A 142 4.11 31.13 -12.95
C ASN A 142 3.28 30.42 -14.03
N ILE A 143 3.12 29.10 -13.90
CA ILE A 143 2.40 28.28 -14.88
C ILE A 143 0.90 28.29 -14.53
N HIS A 144 0.10 28.75 -15.50
CA HIS A 144 -1.35 28.86 -15.36
C HIS A 144 -2.13 27.86 -16.26
N SER A 145 -1.50 26.76 -16.66
CA SER A 145 -2.10 25.74 -17.49
C SER A 145 -2.57 24.54 -16.67
N LEU A 146 -3.87 24.23 -16.73
CA LEU A 146 -4.43 23.01 -16.13
C LEU A 146 -3.76 21.76 -16.69
N GLY A 147 -3.46 21.75 -18.00
CA GLY A 147 -2.81 20.62 -18.68
C GLY A 147 -1.45 20.27 -18.08
N TYR A 148 -0.65 21.27 -17.71
CA TYR A 148 0.62 21.04 -17.02
C TYR A 148 0.44 20.27 -15.72
N TYR A 149 -0.45 20.74 -14.85
CA TYR A 149 -0.70 20.12 -13.56
C TYR A 149 -1.33 18.73 -13.69
N ALA A 150 -2.26 18.56 -14.65
CA ALA A 150 -2.90 17.28 -14.91
C ALA A 150 -1.89 16.23 -15.43
N VAL A 151 -1.02 16.60 -16.36
CA VAL A 151 0.04 15.69 -16.87
C VAL A 151 1.00 15.27 -15.76
N ILE A 152 1.41 16.21 -14.91
CA ILE A 152 2.28 15.91 -13.78
C ILE A 152 1.58 14.96 -12.79
N GLN A 153 0.28 15.15 -12.52
CA GLN A 153 -0.51 14.26 -11.66
C GLN A 153 -0.63 12.86 -12.26
N VAL A 154 -0.85 12.73 -13.57
CA VAL A 154 -0.86 11.43 -14.27
C VAL A 154 0.49 10.73 -14.12
N MET A 155 1.58 11.43 -14.41
CA MET A 155 2.93 10.84 -14.29
C MET A 155 3.27 10.46 -12.85
N ASN A 156 2.93 11.31 -11.89
CA ASN A 156 3.12 11.02 -10.48
C ASN A 156 2.28 9.81 -10.03
N GLY A 157 1.01 9.73 -10.46
CA GLY A 157 0.14 8.59 -10.21
C GLY A 157 0.74 7.28 -10.71
N LEU A 158 1.25 7.26 -11.95
CA LEU A 158 1.91 6.09 -12.53
C LEU A 158 3.17 5.69 -11.75
N MET A 159 4.04 6.64 -11.41
CA MET A 159 5.28 6.34 -10.67
C MET A 159 4.99 5.84 -9.25
N GLN A 160 3.97 6.32 -8.60
CA GLN A 160 3.60 5.89 -7.25
C GLN A 160 3.03 4.46 -7.18
N THR A 161 2.62 3.89 -8.31
CA THR A 161 2.17 2.47 -8.35
C THR A 161 3.28 1.48 -8.02
N THR A 162 4.54 1.85 -8.22
CA THR A 162 5.69 1.00 -7.89
C THR A 162 5.77 0.68 -6.38
N GLY A 163 5.19 1.54 -5.54
CA GLY A 163 5.34 1.47 -4.09
C GLY A 163 4.65 0.27 -3.47
N TRP A 164 3.33 0.14 -3.66
CA TRP A 164 2.52 -0.81 -2.88
C TRP A 164 2.89 -2.27 -3.14
N PRO A 165 2.91 -2.76 -4.40
CA PRO A 165 3.27 -4.14 -4.67
C PRO A 165 4.68 -4.50 -4.20
N ALA A 166 5.65 -3.61 -4.43
CA ALA A 166 7.05 -3.85 -4.06
C ALA A 166 7.26 -3.90 -2.53
N VAL A 167 6.62 -2.98 -1.80
CA VAL A 167 6.78 -2.93 -0.34
C VAL A 167 6.05 -4.10 0.34
N VAL A 168 4.84 -4.45 -0.11
CA VAL A 168 4.12 -5.62 0.42
C VAL A 168 4.86 -6.91 0.09
N ALA A 169 5.43 -7.03 -1.11
CA ALA A 169 6.27 -8.18 -1.48
C ALA A 169 7.51 -8.28 -0.58
N CYS A 170 8.22 -7.16 -0.37
CA CYS A 170 9.38 -7.13 0.52
C CYS A 170 9.00 -7.55 1.96
N VAL A 171 7.95 -6.96 2.55
CA VAL A 171 7.50 -7.34 3.90
C VAL A 171 7.04 -8.80 3.95
N GLY A 172 6.37 -9.28 2.90
CA GLY A 172 5.94 -10.68 2.78
C GLY A 172 7.10 -11.67 2.76
N ASN A 173 8.24 -11.30 2.13
CA ASN A 173 9.46 -12.12 2.13
C ASN A 173 10.10 -12.24 3.52
N TRP A 174 9.97 -11.21 4.37
CA TRP A 174 10.58 -11.18 5.70
C TRP A 174 9.67 -11.72 6.80
N PHE A 175 8.34 -11.76 6.59
CA PHE A 175 7.36 -12.16 7.61
C PHE A 175 6.51 -13.34 7.13
N GLY A 176 6.62 -14.47 7.81
CA GLY A 176 5.80 -15.67 7.58
C GLY A 176 4.32 -15.46 7.93
N LYS A 177 3.47 -16.47 7.71
CA LYS A 177 2.01 -16.39 7.91
C LYS A 177 1.56 -16.14 9.36
N GLY A 178 2.36 -16.57 10.35
CA GLY A 178 2.04 -16.39 11.78
C GLY A 178 2.08 -14.92 12.21
N LYS A 179 1.04 -14.41 12.90
CA LYS A 179 0.89 -13.02 13.39
C LYS A 179 1.02 -11.94 12.30
N ARG A 180 0.90 -12.31 11.03
CA ARG A 180 1.02 -11.38 9.89
C ARG A 180 -0.06 -10.29 9.93
N GLY A 181 -1.28 -10.62 10.34
CA GLY A 181 -2.38 -9.68 10.43
C GLY A 181 -2.10 -8.55 11.41
N PHE A 182 -1.63 -8.85 12.61
CA PHE A 182 -1.25 -7.84 13.60
C PHE A 182 -0.09 -6.96 13.13
N ILE A 183 1.01 -7.60 12.65
CA ILE A 183 2.20 -6.87 12.19
C ILE A 183 1.83 -5.94 11.04
N MET A 184 1.08 -6.44 10.04
CA MET A 184 0.64 -5.65 8.90
C MET A 184 -0.37 -4.57 9.29
N GLY A 185 -1.25 -4.82 10.26
CA GLY A 185 -2.18 -3.82 10.80
C GLY A 185 -1.44 -2.65 11.47
N VAL A 186 -0.44 -2.92 12.30
CA VAL A 186 0.42 -1.89 12.90
C VAL A 186 1.23 -1.17 11.82
N TRP A 187 1.84 -1.94 10.91
CA TRP A 187 2.64 -1.38 9.81
C TRP A 187 1.81 -0.46 8.92
N ASN A 188 0.54 -0.78 8.63
CA ASN A 188 -0.35 0.05 7.82
C ASN A 188 -0.63 1.45 8.41
N SER A 189 -0.26 1.70 9.68
CA SER A 189 -0.36 3.02 10.30
C SER A 189 0.51 4.10 9.62
N HIS A 190 1.50 3.68 8.77
CA HIS A 190 2.27 4.58 7.91
C HIS A 190 1.37 5.51 7.08
N THR A 191 0.18 5.04 6.67
CA THR A 191 -0.79 5.81 5.89
C THR A 191 -1.22 7.08 6.64
N SER A 192 -1.60 6.96 7.91
CA SER A 192 -2.03 8.11 8.69
C SER A 192 -0.85 8.98 9.13
N VAL A 193 0.27 8.37 9.50
CA VAL A 193 1.49 9.13 9.82
C VAL A 193 1.91 9.97 8.62
N GLY A 194 1.94 9.40 7.41
CA GLY A 194 2.28 10.11 6.17
C GLY A 194 1.29 11.23 5.86
N ASN A 195 -0.01 10.98 5.97
CA ASN A 195 -1.03 11.99 5.72
C ASN A 195 -0.98 13.14 6.73
N ILE A 196 -0.72 12.87 8.02
CA ILE A 196 -0.56 13.90 9.05
C ILE A 196 0.68 14.75 8.77
N LEU A 197 1.84 14.12 8.55
CA LEU A 197 3.07 14.82 8.24
C LEU A 197 2.96 15.65 6.95
N GLY A 198 2.33 15.08 5.90
CA GLY A 198 2.08 15.77 4.65
C GLY A 198 1.18 17.01 4.83
N SER A 199 0.14 16.91 5.66
CA SER A 199 -0.73 18.04 5.99
C SER A 199 0.00 19.12 6.77
N LEU A 200 0.82 18.74 7.77
CA LEU A 200 1.59 19.69 8.58
C LEU A 200 2.63 20.43 7.74
N ILE A 201 3.39 19.70 6.92
CA ILE A 201 4.41 20.30 6.04
C ILE A 201 3.76 21.20 5.00
N ALA A 202 2.71 20.72 4.32
CA ALA A 202 2.02 21.54 3.33
C ALA A 202 1.39 22.78 3.97
N GLY A 203 0.75 22.64 5.14
CA GLY A 203 0.15 23.73 5.89
C GLY A 203 1.14 24.81 6.34
N ALA A 204 2.38 24.43 6.63
CA ALA A 204 3.42 25.38 7.04
C ALA A 204 3.82 26.37 5.92
N PHE A 205 3.73 25.95 4.66
CA PHE A 205 4.15 26.76 3.50
C PHE A 205 2.98 27.31 2.68
N VAL A 206 1.75 26.80 2.89
CA VAL A 206 0.62 27.07 2.03
C VAL A 206 0.26 28.55 1.91
N SER A 207 0.40 29.32 2.98
CA SER A 207 0.05 30.75 3.00
C SER A 207 1.13 31.66 2.43
N THR A 208 2.40 31.21 2.42
CA THR A 208 3.55 32.03 2.00
C THR A 208 3.99 31.70 0.58
N ALA A 209 4.21 30.44 0.28
CA ALA A 209 4.66 29.95 -1.02
C ALA A 209 4.13 28.51 -1.23
N TRP A 210 2.91 28.38 -1.73
CA TRP A 210 2.27 27.06 -1.87
C TRP A 210 3.07 26.07 -2.71
N GLY A 211 3.98 26.54 -3.58
CA GLY A 211 4.89 25.67 -4.31
C GLY A 211 5.80 24.85 -3.37
N MET A 212 6.24 25.41 -2.24
CA MET A 212 7.04 24.71 -1.24
C MET A 212 6.27 23.57 -0.55
N SER A 213 4.94 23.68 -0.48
CA SER A 213 4.09 22.60 0.02
C SER A 213 4.22 21.29 -0.78
N PHE A 214 4.69 21.36 -2.03
CA PHE A 214 4.98 20.20 -2.87
C PHE A 214 6.49 19.90 -2.93
N ILE A 215 7.35 20.93 -3.02
CA ILE A 215 8.79 20.73 -3.18
C ILE A 215 9.37 20.02 -1.97
N VAL A 216 9.01 20.41 -0.74
CA VAL A 216 9.55 19.79 0.48
C VAL A 216 9.14 18.31 0.58
N PRO A 217 7.86 17.92 0.44
CA PRO A 217 7.48 16.51 0.36
C PRO A 217 8.13 15.75 -0.80
N GLY A 218 8.27 16.40 -1.97
CA GLY A 218 8.94 15.82 -3.12
C GLY A 218 10.42 15.50 -2.87
N LEU A 219 11.14 16.37 -2.16
CA LEU A 219 12.51 16.12 -1.74
C LEU A 219 12.58 15.01 -0.68
N ILE A 220 11.64 14.95 0.26
CA ILE A 220 11.61 13.91 1.29
C ILE A 220 11.45 12.54 0.64
N ILE A 221 10.49 12.36 -0.29
CA ILE A 221 10.33 11.05 -0.95
C ILE A 221 11.53 10.72 -1.85
N ALA A 222 12.16 11.68 -2.50
CA ALA A 222 13.38 11.46 -3.27
C ALA A 222 14.54 11.02 -2.37
N CYS A 223 14.76 11.67 -1.22
CA CYS A 223 15.77 11.28 -0.24
C CYS A 223 15.50 9.86 0.31
N THR A 224 14.24 9.52 0.61
CA THR A 224 13.89 8.16 1.04
C THR A 224 14.09 7.14 -0.08
N GLY A 225 13.93 7.52 -1.36
CA GLY A 225 14.28 6.70 -2.52
C GLY A 225 15.78 6.39 -2.61
N VAL A 226 16.64 7.37 -2.27
CA VAL A 226 18.09 7.15 -2.16
C VAL A 226 18.40 6.19 -1.00
N LEU A 227 17.75 6.37 0.16
CA LEU A 227 17.91 5.44 1.30
C LEU A 227 17.44 4.01 0.91
N CYS A 228 16.35 3.88 0.15
CA CYS A 228 15.89 2.60 -0.38
C CYS A 228 16.97 1.92 -1.21
N PHE A 229 17.61 2.64 -2.12
CA PHE A 229 18.65 2.11 -2.98
C PHE A 229 19.84 1.54 -2.20
N PHE A 230 20.26 2.20 -1.11
CA PHE A 230 21.42 1.76 -0.34
C PHE A 230 21.09 0.68 0.70
N PHE A 231 19.94 0.73 1.34
CA PHE A 231 19.67 -0.02 2.56
C PHE A 231 18.60 -1.11 2.43
N LEU A 232 17.80 -1.14 1.35
CA LEU A 232 16.75 -2.16 1.23
C LEU A 232 17.38 -3.53 0.93
N VAL A 233 17.09 -4.51 1.79
CA VAL A 233 17.37 -5.93 1.58
C VAL A 233 16.05 -6.61 1.24
N GLU A 234 15.98 -7.22 0.04
CA GLU A 234 14.75 -7.75 -0.52
C GLU A 234 14.32 -9.06 0.15
N LYS A 235 15.29 -9.92 0.45
CA LYS A 235 15.07 -11.25 0.99
C LYS A 235 16.03 -11.55 2.14
N PRO A 236 15.61 -12.39 3.11
CA PRO A 236 16.48 -12.83 4.20
C PRO A 236 17.74 -13.55 3.72
N GLU A 237 17.63 -14.31 2.62
CA GLU A 237 18.74 -15.06 2.03
C GLU A 237 19.88 -14.16 1.57
N ASP A 238 19.59 -12.94 1.12
CA ASP A 238 20.60 -11.96 0.67
C ASP A 238 21.58 -11.54 1.77
N VAL A 239 21.22 -11.81 3.04
CA VAL A 239 22.03 -11.52 4.23
C VAL A 239 22.27 -12.77 5.07
N ASN A 240 22.22 -13.95 4.47
CA ASN A 240 22.42 -15.26 5.10
C ASN A 240 21.49 -15.52 6.31
N CYS A 241 20.27 -14.98 6.28
CA CYS A 241 19.22 -15.27 7.25
C CYS A 241 18.27 -16.35 6.70
N THR A 242 17.79 -17.23 7.58
CA THR A 242 16.81 -18.26 7.21
C THR A 242 15.46 -17.61 6.83
N PRO A 243 14.86 -17.98 5.67
CA PRO A 243 13.53 -17.48 5.31
C PRO A 243 12.47 -17.92 6.33
N PRO A 244 11.38 -17.17 6.49
CA PRO A 244 10.27 -17.57 7.33
C PRO A 244 9.59 -18.79 6.71
N GLN A 245 9.30 -19.83 7.52
CA GLN A 245 8.60 -21.02 7.08
C GLN A 245 7.19 -20.66 6.56
N HIS A 246 6.93 -20.93 5.31
CA HIS A 246 5.61 -20.96 4.72
C HIS A 246 5.10 -22.40 4.82
N HIS A 247 3.96 -22.65 5.51
CA HIS A 247 3.39 -23.98 5.72
C HIS A 247 3.39 -24.85 4.45
N GLY A 248 4.39 -25.65 4.26
CA GLY A 248 4.62 -26.55 3.15
C GLY A 248 5.79 -27.48 3.41
N ASP A 249 6.70 -27.08 4.30
CA ASP A 249 7.97 -27.78 4.52
C ASP A 249 7.93 -28.77 5.70
N GLN A 250 6.79 -28.95 6.37
CA GLN A 250 6.69 -29.88 7.52
C GLN A 250 6.47 -31.35 7.13
N GLU A 251 6.21 -31.68 5.86
CA GLU A 251 5.90 -33.05 5.47
C GLU A 251 7.10 -33.84 4.94
N SER A 252 8.28 -33.21 4.81
CA SER A 252 9.47 -33.88 4.29
C SER A 252 10.57 -34.23 5.34
N THR A 253 10.35 -33.88 6.63
CA THR A 253 11.38 -34.09 7.67
C THR A 253 11.00 -35.13 8.74
N GLU A 254 9.83 -35.77 8.65
CA GLU A 254 9.42 -36.86 9.57
C GLU A 254 9.27 -38.20 8.84
N THR A 255 10.33 -38.66 8.15
CA THR A 255 10.40 -40.07 7.80
C THR A 255 11.88 -40.53 7.76
N GLU A 256 12.54 -40.50 8.90
CA GLU A 256 13.60 -41.47 9.15
C GLU A 256 13.03 -42.55 10.07
N PRO A 257 12.83 -43.76 9.60
CA PRO A 257 12.60 -44.88 10.49
C PRO A 257 13.92 -45.28 11.10
N LEU A 258 14.01 -45.10 12.41
CA LEU A 258 14.92 -45.86 13.26
C LEU A 258 14.67 -47.34 13.03
N LEU A 259 15.54 -47.98 12.29
CA LEU A 259 15.70 -49.41 12.33
C LEU A 259 17.16 -49.76 12.56
N GLN A 260 17.39 -50.01 13.81
CA GLN A 260 18.54 -50.62 14.40
C GLN A 260 18.47 -52.15 14.26
N ASN A 261 19.66 -52.75 14.08
CA ASN A 261 20.05 -54.12 14.43
C ASN A 261 19.69 -55.24 13.43
N SER A 262 20.65 -55.88 12.83
CA SER A 262 21.53 -56.86 13.48
C SER A 262 22.27 -57.67 12.45
N SER A 263 23.55 -57.88 12.75
CA SER A 263 24.31 -59.12 12.61
C SER A 263 24.68 -59.71 11.24
N HIS A 264 25.99 -59.78 11.09
CA HIS A 264 26.81 -60.84 10.60
C HIS A 264 27.01 -61.11 9.10
N ALA A 265 28.29 -61.09 8.82
CA ALA A 265 29.08 -62.00 8.02
C ALA A 265 29.56 -61.57 6.63
N ASP A 266 30.90 -61.37 6.62
CA ASP A 266 31.90 -61.84 5.62
C ASP A 266 31.64 -61.65 4.11
N ARG A 267 32.53 -60.95 3.48
CA ARG A 267 33.60 -61.37 2.54
C ARG A 267 33.99 -60.29 1.52
N ASN A 268 35.25 -59.93 1.62
CA ASN A 268 36.14 -59.56 0.52
C ASN A 268 35.53 -59.46 -0.89
N VAL A 269 35.84 -58.39 -1.59
CA VAL A 269 36.67 -58.34 -2.80
C VAL A 269 36.95 -56.86 -3.21
N ASN A 270 38.21 -56.68 -3.62
CA ASN A 270 38.79 -55.43 -4.19
C ASN A 270 38.00 -54.81 -5.32
N GLY A 271 37.91 -53.45 -5.29
CA GLY A 271 37.48 -52.66 -6.45
C GLY A 271 37.69 -51.20 -6.21
N ALA A 272 38.53 -50.59 -6.99
CA ALA A 272 38.97 -49.19 -6.93
C ALA A 272 37.83 -48.19 -6.74
N ALA A 273 37.93 -47.36 -5.72
CA ALA A 273 37.09 -46.20 -5.52
C ALA A 273 37.50 -45.11 -6.52
N ILE A 274 36.71 -44.94 -7.55
CA ILE A 274 36.67 -43.71 -8.33
C ILE A 274 35.75 -42.76 -7.54
N THR A 275 36.36 -41.82 -6.83
CA THR A 275 35.66 -40.69 -6.23
C THR A 275 35.29 -39.71 -7.33
N THR A 276 34.15 -39.91 -7.95
CA THR A 276 33.48 -38.83 -8.66
C THR A 276 32.89 -37.89 -7.61
N VAL A 277 33.59 -36.78 -7.36
CA VAL A 277 33.02 -35.63 -6.73
C VAL A 277 32.05 -35.05 -7.76
N GLU A 278 30.79 -35.50 -7.74
CA GLU A 278 29.71 -34.76 -8.35
C GLU A 278 29.59 -33.46 -7.58
N SER A 279 30.06 -32.39 -8.20
CA SER A 279 29.69 -31.02 -7.84
C SER A 279 28.17 -30.95 -7.89
N VAL A 280 27.56 -30.92 -6.72
CA VAL A 280 26.15 -30.50 -6.58
C VAL A 280 26.14 -29.02 -6.98
N GLU A 281 26.04 -28.74 -8.28
CA GLU A 281 25.56 -27.49 -8.76
C GLU A 281 24.16 -27.37 -8.17
N ALA A 282 24.01 -26.46 -7.22
CA ALA A 282 22.71 -26.00 -6.75
C ALA A 282 21.97 -25.52 -7.98
N ILE A 283 21.02 -26.30 -8.48
CA ILE A 283 20.06 -25.88 -9.47
C ILE A 283 19.29 -24.75 -8.78
N GLU A 284 19.67 -23.52 -9.07
CA GLU A 284 18.79 -22.37 -8.83
C GLU A 284 17.52 -22.64 -9.62
N GLU A 285 16.53 -23.17 -8.94
CA GLU A 285 15.18 -23.30 -9.47
C GLU A 285 14.71 -21.88 -9.79
N HIS A 286 14.86 -21.46 -11.04
CA HIS A 286 14.34 -20.22 -11.57
C HIS A 286 12.80 -20.29 -11.49
N THR A 287 12.25 -19.91 -10.34
CA THR A 287 10.80 -19.74 -10.19
C THR A 287 10.34 -18.63 -11.14
N GLU A 288 9.61 -19.02 -12.18
CA GLU A 288 9.05 -18.07 -13.14
C GLU A 288 8.02 -17.13 -12.47
N ALA A 289 8.05 -15.85 -12.87
CA ALA A 289 7.05 -14.88 -12.45
C ALA A 289 5.67 -15.25 -13.01
N ILE A 290 4.64 -15.24 -12.17
CA ILE A 290 3.29 -15.58 -12.59
C ILE A 290 2.77 -14.61 -13.67
N SER A 291 1.98 -15.13 -14.62
CA SER A 291 1.24 -14.29 -15.57
C SER A 291 0.05 -13.62 -14.87
N PHE A 292 -0.42 -12.51 -15.44
CA PHE A 292 -1.60 -11.79 -14.92
C PHE A 292 -2.85 -12.69 -14.85
N CYS A 293 -3.11 -13.48 -15.91
CA CYS A 293 -4.23 -14.43 -15.92
C CYS A 293 -4.02 -15.57 -14.91
N GLY A 294 -2.78 -16.02 -14.72
CA GLY A 294 -2.45 -17.02 -13.71
C GLY A 294 -2.73 -16.52 -12.30
N ALA A 295 -2.39 -15.26 -12.01
CA ALA A 295 -2.70 -14.65 -10.71
C ALA A 295 -4.21 -14.52 -10.45
N LEU A 296 -5.01 -14.20 -11.48
CA LEU A 296 -6.46 -14.18 -11.37
C LEU A 296 -7.09 -15.57 -11.13
N SER A 297 -6.41 -16.64 -11.53
CA SER A 297 -6.86 -18.01 -11.31
C SER A 297 -6.61 -18.53 -9.90
N ILE A 298 -5.86 -17.78 -9.07
CA ILE A 298 -5.65 -18.13 -7.66
C ILE A 298 -6.98 -17.96 -6.91
N PRO A 299 -7.45 -19.01 -6.20
CA PRO A 299 -8.71 -18.94 -5.44
C PRO A 299 -8.69 -17.78 -4.44
N GLY A 300 -9.71 -16.93 -4.47
CA GLY A 300 -9.85 -15.78 -3.58
C GLY A 300 -9.34 -14.46 -4.15
N VAL A 301 -8.50 -14.43 -5.18
CA VAL A 301 -7.95 -13.17 -5.72
C VAL A 301 -9.04 -12.27 -6.30
N VAL A 302 -9.92 -12.82 -7.12
CA VAL A 302 -11.03 -12.05 -7.74
C VAL A 302 -12.00 -11.55 -6.67
N GLU A 303 -12.36 -12.42 -5.73
CA GLU A 303 -13.31 -12.15 -4.67
C GLU A 303 -12.83 -11.03 -3.74
N PHE A 304 -11.60 -11.13 -3.27
CA PHE A 304 -11.03 -10.08 -2.41
C PHE A 304 -10.77 -8.78 -3.18
N SER A 305 -10.48 -8.86 -4.48
CA SER A 305 -10.36 -7.67 -5.34
C SER A 305 -11.68 -6.91 -5.45
N LEU A 306 -12.78 -7.60 -5.70
CA LEU A 306 -14.10 -6.99 -5.77
C LEU A 306 -14.59 -6.53 -4.39
N CYS A 307 -14.33 -7.30 -3.34
CA CYS A 307 -14.62 -6.87 -1.98
C CYS A 307 -13.87 -5.56 -1.65
N LEU A 308 -12.59 -5.48 -2.01
CA LEU A 308 -11.79 -4.28 -1.78
C LEU A 308 -12.24 -3.08 -2.61
N LEU A 309 -12.75 -3.28 -3.82
CA LEU A 309 -13.33 -2.21 -4.63
C LEU A 309 -14.41 -1.47 -3.83
N PHE A 310 -15.36 -2.20 -3.28
CA PHE A 310 -16.45 -1.61 -2.50
C PHE A 310 -15.98 -1.09 -1.14
N ALA A 311 -15.12 -1.82 -0.43
CA ALA A 311 -14.57 -1.38 0.85
C ALA A 311 -13.73 -0.10 0.72
N LYS A 312 -12.89 0.03 -0.33
CA LYS A 312 -12.15 1.27 -0.61
C LYS A 312 -13.05 2.41 -1.07
N LEU A 313 -14.11 2.13 -1.82
CA LEU A 313 -15.10 3.14 -2.19
C LEU A 313 -15.66 3.82 -0.93
N VAL A 314 -16.09 3.04 0.05
CA VAL A 314 -16.62 3.56 1.32
C VAL A 314 -15.52 4.26 2.11
N SER A 315 -14.37 3.61 2.33
CA SER A 315 -13.25 4.14 3.12
C SER A 315 -12.71 5.47 2.58
N TYR A 316 -12.56 5.60 1.26
CA TYR A 316 -12.04 6.81 0.64
C TYR A 316 -13.08 7.94 0.63
N THR A 317 -14.36 7.63 0.50
CA THR A 317 -15.41 8.65 0.70
C THR A 317 -15.34 9.22 2.11
N PHE A 318 -15.19 8.37 3.13
CA PHE A 318 -14.98 8.83 4.50
C PHE A 318 -13.68 9.61 4.68
N LEU A 319 -12.58 9.19 4.05
CA LEU A 319 -11.27 9.84 4.13
C LEU A 319 -11.30 11.30 3.63
N TYR A 320 -12.06 11.57 2.58
CA TYR A 320 -12.17 12.91 2.02
C TYR A 320 -13.14 13.83 2.77
N TRP A 321 -14.10 13.25 3.51
CA TRP A 321 -15.19 13.98 4.16
C TRP A 321 -15.12 13.96 5.70
N LEU A 322 -14.27 13.11 6.32
CA LEU A 322 -14.19 12.91 7.77
C LEU A 322 -12.75 12.95 8.30
N PRO A 323 -12.51 13.24 9.62
CA PRO A 323 -11.16 13.33 10.18
C PRO A 323 -10.34 12.02 10.12
N LEU A 324 -9.08 12.16 9.77
CA LEU A 324 -8.12 11.11 9.36
C LEU A 324 -7.65 10.12 10.44
N TYR A 325 -7.72 10.46 11.73
CA TYR A 325 -7.08 9.65 12.78
C TYR A 325 -7.84 8.38 13.18
N ILE A 326 -9.01 8.17 12.63
CA ILE A 326 -9.92 7.06 12.98
C ILE A 326 -9.56 5.75 12.25
N SER A 327 -8.87 5.82 11.11
CA SER A 327 -8.63 4.66 10.25
C SER A 327 -7.66 3.62 10.83
N ASN A 328 -6.70 4.03 11.66
CA ASN A 328 -5.63 3.13 12.14
C ASN A 328 -6.11 2.10 13.16
N VAL A 329 -6.95 2.51 14.09
CA VAL A 329 -7.45 1.61 15.16
C VAL A 329 -8.21 0.43 14.56
N GLY A 330 -9.03 0.69 13.53
CA GLY A 330 -9.78 -0.36 12.83
C GLY A 330 -8.89 -1.41 12.16
N GLY A 331 -7.81 -0.99 11.50
CA GLY A 331 -6.86 -1.90 10.86
C GLY A 331 -6.11 -2.79 11.84
N ILE A 332 -5.65 -2.23 12.97
CA ILE A 332 -4.96 -2.98 14.03
C ILE A 332 -5.92 -4.00 14.68
N MET A 333 -7.14 -3.59 15.01
CA MET A 333 -8.16 -4.46 15.58
C MET A 333 -8.55 -5.58 14.62
N ALA A 334 -8.75 -5.26 13.34
CA ALA A 334 -9.03 -6.27 12.31
C ALA A 334 -7.89 -7.28 12.18
N GLY A 335 -6.64 -6.83 12.22
CA GLY A 335 -5.45 -7.67 12.20
C GLY A 335 -5.40 -8.61 13.41
N LEU A 336 -5.59 -8.09 14.62
CA LEU A 336 -5.62 -8.89 15.87
C LEU A 336 -6.73 -9.95 15.87
N VAL A 337 -7.96 -9.54 15.54
CA VAL A 337 -9.12 -10.46 15.49
C VAL A 337 -8.90 -11.53 14.44
N SER A 338 -8.39 -11.15 13.26
CA SER A 338 -8.09 -12.07 12.18
C SER A 338 -7.03 -13.11 12.55
N ASP A 339 -5.95 -12.69 13.20
CA ASP A 339 -4.89 -13.60 13.66
C ASP A 339 -5.37 -14.53 14.79
N TYR A 340 -6.25 -14.04 15.68
CA TYR A 340 -6.81 -14.84 16.78
C TYR A 340 -7.82 -15.87 16.27
N THR A 341 -8.67 -15.50 15.33
CA THR A 341 -9.73 -16.40 14.80
C THR A 341 -9.23 -17.33 13.68
N GLY A 342 -8.07 -17.04 13.08
CA GLY A 342 -7.56 -17.74 11.91
C GLY A 342 -8.39 -17.51 10.63
N GLY A 343 -9.45 -16.69 10.71
CA GLY A 343 -10.42 -16.44 9.63
C GLY A 343 -10.39 -15.04 9.07
N ARG A 344 -9.46 -14.72 8.15
CA ARG A 344 -9.36 -13.37 7.56
C ARG A 344 -10.63 -12.96 6.82
N ALA A 345 -11.20 -13.88 6.04
CA ALA A 345 -12.44 -13.67 5.31
C ALA A 345 -13.64 -13.41 6.22
N THR A 346 -13.77 -14.23 7.27
CA THR A 346 -14.84 -14.09 8.27
C THR A 346 -14.75 -12.77 8.99
N THR A 347 -13.55 -12.35 9.39
CA THR A 347 -13.32 -11.06 10.04
C THR A 347 -13.75 -9.90 9.16
N CYS A 348 -13.37 -9.89 7.86
CA CYS A 348 -13.82 -8.87 6.91
C CYS A 348 -15.34 -8.84 6.77
N CYS A 349 -16.00 -10.01 6.59
CA CYS A 349 -17.44 -10.08 6.46
C CYS A 349 -18.17 -9.58 7.69
N VAL A 350 -17.77 -10.00 8.88
CA VAL A 350 -18.42 -9.57 10.12
C VAL A 350 -18.27 -8.06 10.31
N MET A 351 -17.09 -7.50 10.05
CA MET A 351 -16.87 -6.05 10.16
C MET A 351 -17.74 -5.26 9.18
N LEU A 352 -17.84 -5.69 7.92
CA LEU A 352 -18.69 -5.04 6.90
C LEU A 352 -20.18 -5.18 7.24
N LEU A 353 -20.62 -6.35 7.71
CA LEU A 353 -22.01 -6.56 8.14
C LEU A 353 -22.42 -5.66 9.31
N VAL A 354 -21.49 -5.40 10.24
CA VAL A 354 -21.72 -4.49 11.36
C VAL A 354 -21.59 -3.03 10.94
N ALA A 355 -20.73 -2.73 9.96
CA ALA A 355 -20.54 -1.37 9.47
C ALA A 355 -21.81 -0.79 8.85
N ALA A 356 -22.54 -1.56 8.03
CA ALA A 356 -23.76 -1.10 7.35
C ALA A 356 -24.84 -0.56 8.30
N PRO A 357 -25.31 -1.29 9.34
CA PRO A 357 -26.28 -0.76 10.31
C PRO A 357 -25.72 0.37 11.16
N MET A 358 -24.39 0.38 11.44
CA MET A 358 -23.75 1.46 12.19
C MET A 358 -23.70 2.76 11.38
N LEU A 359 -23.50 2.70 10.07
CA LEU A 359 -23.58 3.83 9.16
C LEU A 359 -25.01 4.40 9.11
N PHE A 360 -26.02 3.54 9.06
CA PHE A 360 -27.40 3.95 9.13
C PHE A 360 -27.73 4.65 10.45
N LEU A 361 -27.28 4.09 11.57
CA LEU A 361 -27.48 4.67 12.89
C LEU A 361 -26.76 6.02 13.04
N TYR A 362 -25.52 6.13 12.55
CA TYR A 362 -24.76 7.38 12.52
C TYR A 362 -25.49 8.48 11.72
N ASN A 363 -26.04 8.13 10.56
CA ASN A 363 -26.83 9.05 9.76
C ASN A 363 -28.13 9.51 10.48
N SER A 364 -28.77 8.61 11.25
CA SER A 364 -30.05 8.86 11.91
C SER A 364 -29.94 9.65 13.22
N ILE A 365 -28.90 9.39 14.03
CA ILE A 365 -28.69 10.05 15.35
C ILE A 365 -28.05 11.44 15.19
N GLY A 366 -27.48 11.73 14.05
CA GLY A 366 -26.77 12.97 13.80
C GLY A 366 -25.26 12.88 14.03
N GLN A 367 -24.53 13.62 13.24
CA GLN A 367 -23.07 13.56 13.04
C GLN A 367 -22.23 14.12 14.21
N THR A 368 -22.80 14.28 15.40
CA THR A 368 -22.15 14.94 16.54
C THR A 368 -21.40 13.99 17.46
N SER A 369 -21.64 12.66 17.38
CA SER A 369 -21.01 11.69 18.28
C SER A 369 -19.64 11.22 17.77
N LEU A 370 -18.57 11.71 18.39
CA LEU A 370 -17.20 11.28 18.11
C LEU A 370 -17.02 9.76 18.31
N GLY A 371 -17.69 9.17 19.30
CA GLY A 371 -17.63 7.73 19.57
C GLY A 371 -18.22 6.89 18.42
N MET A 372 -19.37 7.30 17.89
CA MET A 372 -19.99 6.64 16.72
C MET A 372 -19.11 6.77 15.48
N LEU A 373 -18.50 7.93 15.27
CA LEU A 373 -17.58 8.17 14.18
C LEU A 373 -16.35 7.26 14.27
N LEU A 374 -15.76 7.11 15.46
CA LEU A 374 -14.65 6.19 15.73
C LEU A 374 -15.03 4.74 15.41
N LEU A 375 -16.21 4.33 15.85
CA LEU A 375 -16.69 2.96 15.64
C LEU A 375 -16.95 2.69 14.14
N CYS A 376 -17.69 3.55 13.46
CA CYS A 376 -17.94 3.43 12.01
C CYS A 376 -16.64 3.45 11.20
N GLY A 377 -15.74 4.40 11.50
CA GLY A 377 -14.43 4.49 10.83
C GLY A 377 -13.58 3.24 11.05
N GLY A 378 -13.58 2.67 12.25
CA GLY A 378 -12.89 1.42 12.57
C GLY A 378 -13.44 0.22 11.80
N LEU A 379 -14.76 0.08 11.75
CA LEU A 379 -15.44 -1.02 11.05
C LEU A 379 -15.25 -0.96 9.52
N VAL A 380 -15.28 0.24 8.94
CA VAL A 380 -15.10 0.44 7.49
C VAL A 380 -13.63 0.27 7.07
N ASN A 381 -12.68 0.83 7.83
CA ASN A 381 -11.27 0.77 7.47
C ASN A 381 -10.57 -0.54 7.86
N GLY A 382 -11.14 -1.32 8.78
CA GLY A 382 -10.60 -2.62 9.17
C GLY A 382 -10.49 -3.60 8.01
N PRO A 383 -11.57 -3.91 7.32
CA PRO A 383 -11.55 -4.78 6.12
C PRO A 383 -10.62 -4.26 5.02
N TYR A 384 -10.65 -2.96 4.74
CA TYR A 384 -9.74 -2.33 3.79
C TYR A 384 -8.27 -2.62 4.15
N ALA A 385 -7.86 -2.30 5.38
CA ALA A 385 -6.49 -2.50 5.83
C ALA A 385 -6.09 -3.99 5.80
N LEU A 386 -6.98 -4.89 6.23
CA LEU A 386 -6.71 -6.33 6.28
C LEU A 386 -6.57 -6.93 4.85
N ILE A 387 -7.44 -6.54 3.92
CA ILE A 387 -7.41 -7.06 2.55
C ILE A 387 -6.18 -6.57 1.80
N THR A 388 -5.86 -5.29 1.87
CA THR A 388 -4.71 -4.72 1.16
C THR A 388 -3.37 -5.22 1.67
N THR A 389 -3.28 -5.69 2.91
CA THR A 389 -2.04 -6.13 3.54
C THR A 389 -1.97 -7.65 3.71
N ALA A 390 -2.55 -8.17 4.79
CA ALA A 390 -2.38 -9.56 5.18
C ALA A 390 -3.02 -10.55 4.20
N VAL A 391 -4.23 -10.23 3.68
CA VAL A 391 -4.91 -11.10 2.72
C VAL A 391 -4.16 -11.13 1.38
N SER A 392 -3.74 -9.98 0.86
CA SER A 392 -2.96 -9.90 -0.38
C SER A 392 -1.67 -10.70 -0.28
N ALA A 393 -0.98 -10.60 0.87
CA ALA A 393 0.25 -11.36 1.11
C ALA A 393 0.00 -12.87 1.27
N ASP A 394 -1.11 -13.28 1.87
CA ASP A 394 -1.46 -14.70 2.00
C ASP A 394 -1.86 -15.31 0.65
N LEU A 395 -2.60 -14.59 -0.18
CA LEU A 395 -2.97 -15.04 -1.52
C LEU A 395 -1.78 -15.09 -2.46
N GLY A 396 -0.83 -14.14 -2.36
CA GLY A 396 0.41 -14.15 -3.11
C GLY A 396 1.39 -15.27 -2.71
N THR A 397 1.10 -15.95 -1.59
CA THR A 397 1.84 -17.14 -1.11
C THR A 397 0.90 -18.33 -0.96
N HIS A 398 -0.15 -18.44 -1.80
CA HIS A 398 -1.15 -19.51 -1.73
C HIS A 398 -0.57 -20.88 -2.07
N GLU A 399 -1.13 -21.94 -1.48
CA GLU A 399 -0.65 -23.31 -1.68
C GLU A 399 -0.72 -23.80 -3.14
N SER A 400 -1.65 -23.27 -3.94
CA SER A 400 -1.74 -23.57 -5.37
C SER A 400 -0.50 -23.16 -6.17
N LEU A 401 0.37 -22.32 -5.58
CA LEU A 401 1.62 -21.83 -6.16
C LEU A 401 2.83 -22.73 -5.80
N ARG A 402 2.60 -23.91 -5.20
CA ARG A 402 3.68 -24.81 -4.74
C ARG A 402 4.74 -25.02 -5.83
N GLY A 403 5.91 -24.47 -5.55
CA GLY A 403 7.18 -24.80 -6.20
C GLY A 403 7.62 -23.90 -7.35
N ASN A 404 6.77 -23.11 -8.03
CA ASN A 404 7.20 -22.59 -9.32
C ASN A 404 6.86 -21.16 -9.73
N SER A 405 6.14 -20.34 -8.96
CA SER A 405 5.90 -18.96 -9.43
C SER A 405 5.91 -17.91 -8.35
N ARG A 406 6.64 -16.82 -8.63
CA ARG A 406 6.58 -15.60 -7.85
C ARG A 406 5.27 -14.86 -8.20
N ALA A 407 4.42 -14.63 -7.20
CA ALA A 407 3.06 -14.09 -7.42
C ALA A 407 2.69 -12.93 -6.48
N LEU A 408 3.48 -12.67 -5.45
CA LEU A 408 3.11 -11.78 -4.35
C LEU A 408 2.87 -10.35 -4.81
N SER A 409 3.74 -9.82 -5.66
CA SER A 409 3.63 -8.47 -6.21
C SER A 409 2.43 -8.35 -7.17
N THR A 410 2.25 -9.34 -8.06
CA THR A 410 1.17 -9.34 -9.04
C THR A 410 -0.20 -9.47 -8.38
N VAL A 411 -0.37 -10.38 -7.42
CA VAL A 411 -1.61 -10.56 -6.66
C VAL A 411 -1.95 -9.28 -5.87
N THR A 412 -0.97 -8.73 -5.15
CA THR A 412 -1.15 -7.48 -4.41
C THR A 412 -1.57 -6.34 -5.32
N ALA A 413 -0.98 -6.25 -6.51
CA ALA A 413 -1.31 -5.21 -7.49
C ALA A 413 -2.72 -5.37 -8.08
N ILE A 414 -3.17 -6.58 -8.34
CA ILE A 414 -4.53 -6.85 -8.81
C ILE A 414 -5.55 -6.42 -7.75
N ILE A 415 -5.35 -6.85 -6.52
CA ILE A 415 -6.26 -6.54 -5.41
C ILE A 415 -6.29 -5.03 -5.15
N ASP A 416 -5.12 -4.40 -5.01
CA ASP A 416 -5.04 -2.97 -4.72
C ASP A 416 -5.45 -2.09 -5.91
N GLY A 417 -5.12 -2.49 -7.15
CA GLY A 417 -5.54 -1.80 -8.37
C GLY A 417 -7.06 -1.78 -8.52
N THR A 418 -7.71 -2.93 -8.33
CA THR A 418 -9.18 -3.04 -8.34
C THR A 418 -9.79 -2.18 -7.23
N GLY A 419 -9.23 -2.25 -6.03
CA GLY A 419 -9.65 -1.36 -4.93
C GLY A 419 -9.46 0.12 -5.24
N SER A 420 -8.42 0.49 -5.98
CA SER A 420 -8.12 1.88 -6.32
C SER A 420 -9.12 2.47 -7.32
N ILE A 421 -9.77 1.63 -8.13
CA ILE A 421 -10.95 2.03 -8.92
C ILE A 421 -12.08 2.47 -7.97
N GLY A 422 -12.36 1.68 -6.92
CA GLY A 422 -13.33 2.05 -5.90
C GLY A 422 -12.98 3.34 -5.17
N ALA A 423 -11.70 3.52 -4.83
CA ALA A 423 -11.19 4.74 -4.20
C ALA A 423 -11.40 6.01 -5.06
N ALA A 424 -11.34 5.88 -6.39
CA ALA A 424 -11.62 6.97 -7.32
C ALA A 424 -13.13 7.22 -7.47
N LEU A 425 -13.92 6.15 -7.54
CA LEU A 425 -15.36 6.23 -7.72
C LEU A 425 -16.09 6.77 -6.48
N GLY A 426 -15.65 6.42 -5.28
CA GLY A 426 -16.33 6.80 -4.03
C GLY A 426 -16.54 8.30 -3.87
N PRO A 427 -15.47 9.11 -3.79
CA PRO A 427 -15.57 10.56 -3.68
C PRO A 427 -16.28 11.21 -4.88
N LEU A 428 -16.10 10.66 -6.10
CA LEU A 428 -16.77 11.13 -7.30
C LEU A 428 -18.29 10.97 -7.19
N LEU A 429 -18.74 9.76 -6.84
CA LEU A 429 -20.18 9.48 -6.66
C LEU A 429 -20.75 10.29 -5.49
N ALA A 430 -20.02 10.42 -4.39
CA ALA A 430 -20.43 11.26 -3.28
C ALA A 430 -20.61 12.73 -3.71
N GLY A 431 -19.71 13.27 -4.51
CA GLY A 431 -19.82 14.61 -5.07
C GLY A 431 -21.04 14.79 -5.98
N LEU A 432 -21.34 13.81 -6.83
CA LEU A 432 -22.50 13.83 -7.73
C LEU A 432 -23.84 13.66 -6.99
N ILE A 433 -23.86 12.88 -5.92
CA ILE A 433 -25.08 12.57 -5.16
C ILE A 433 -25.35 13.60 -4.06
N SER A 434 -24.32 14.21 -3.47
CA SER A 434 -24.48 15.15 -2.34
C SER A 434 -25.44 16.31 -2.57
N PRO A 435 -25.60 16.87 -3.78
CA PRO A 435 -26.61 17.90 -4.03
C PRO A 435 -28.06 17.41 -3.84
N THR A 436 -28.30 16.10 -3.98
CA THR A 436 -29.63 15.49 -3.74
C THR A 436 -29.93 15.24 -2.27
N GLY A 437 -28.95 15.40 -1.40
CA GLY A 437 -29.03 15.23 0.05
C GLY A 437 -28.02 14.21 0.58
N TRP A 438 -27.45 14.51 1.75
CA TRP A 438 -26.44 13.65 2.41
C TRP A 438 -26.94 12.23 2.73
N ASN A 439 -28.25 12.07 3.02
CA ASN A 439 -28.85 10.76 3.25
C ASN A 439 -28.63 9.80 2.05
N ASN A 440 -28.69 10.33 0.83
CA ASN A 440 -28.48 9.55 -0.38
C ASN A 440 -27.02 9.08 -0.51
N VAL A 441 -26.07 9.89 -0.07
CA VAL A 441 -24.64 9.49 0.02
C VAL A 441 -24.49 8.35 1.02
N PHE A 442 -25.10 8.43 2.21
CA PHE A 442 -25.04 7.33 3.18
C PHE A 442 -25.70 6.05 2.65
N TYR A 443 -26.83 6.14 1.94
CA TYR A 443 -27.44 4.96 1.31
C TYR A 443 -26.53 4.33 0.24
N MET A 444 -25.82 5.14 -0.54
CA MET A 444 -24.80 4.65 -1.47
C MET A 444 -23.68 3.89 -0.73
N LEU A 445 -23.17 4.44 0.38
CA LEU A 445 -22.11 3.82 1.17
C LEU A 445 -22.56 2.49 1.80
N ILE A 446 -23.78 2.47 2.39
CA ILE A 446 -24.38 1.25 2.96
C ILE A 446 -24.57 0.20 1.87
N SER A 447 -25.03 0.59 0.69
CA SER A 447 -25.21 -0.34 -0.45
C SER A 447 -23.87 -0.92 -0.90
N ALA A 448 -22.80 -0.12 -0.92
CA ALA A 448 -21.46 -0.59 -1.25
C ALA A 448 -20.92 -1.59 -0.22
N ASP A 449 -21.11 -1.33 1.09
CA ASP A 449 -20.72 -2.27 2.15
C ASP A 449 -21.48 -3.61 2.06
N VAL A 450 -22.78 -3.57 1.78
CA VAL A 450 -23.59 -4.77 1.58
C VAL A 450 -23.11 -5.54 0.35
N LEU A 451 -22.81 -4.87 -0.77
CA LEU A 451 -22.26 -5.50 -1.97
C LEU A 451 -20.90 -6.13 -1.69
N ALA A 452 -20.01 -5.48 -0.95
CA ALA A 452 -18.73 -6.04 -0.54
C ALA A 452 -18.91 -7.36 0.23
N CYS A 453 -19.90 -7.40 1.13
CA CYS A 453 -20.22 -8.59 1.91
C CYS A 453 -20.82 -9.70 1.04
N LEU A 454 -21.78 -9.38 0.15
CA LEU A 454 -22.43 -10.35 -0.74
C LEU A 454 -21.44 -11.01 -1.71
N VAL A 455 -20.53 -10.24 -2.30
CA VAL A 455 -19.46 -10.78 -3.15
C VAL A 455 -18.66 -11.84 -2.40
N ARG A 456 -18.43 -11.65 -1.12
CA ARG A 456 -17.67 -12.62 -0.32
C ARG A 456 -18.51 -13.84 0.08
N MET A 457 -19.79 -13.66 0.39
CA MET A 457 -20.67 -14.76 0.82
C MET A 457 -21.03 -15.72 -0.33
N THR A 458 -21.26 -15.20 -1.54
CA THR A 458 -21.62 -16.04 -2.71
C THR A 458 -20.53 -17.02 -3.09
N LEU A 459 -19.28 -16.72 -2.80
CA LEU A 459 -18.10 -17.51 -3.18
C LEU A 459 -17.59 -18.42 -2.05
N TYR A 460 -18.15 -18.31 -0.84
CA TYR A 460 -17.91 -19.29 0.24
C TYR A 460 -18.80 -20.53 0.10
N ILE A 461 -19.83 -20.45 -0.75
CA ILE A 461 -20.81 -21.54 -0.99
C ILE A 461 -20.40 -22.43 -2.18
N HIS A 462 -19.45 -22.00 -2.99
CA HIS A 462 -18.85 -22.76 -4.09
C HIS A 462 -17.39 -23.11 -3.78
#